data_043a60faa7ea0eff4337646a10758996
#
_entry.id   043a60faa7ea0eff4337646a10758996
#
_cell.length_a   1.000
_cell.length_b   1.000
_cell.length_c   1.000
_cell.angle_alpha   90.00
_cell.angle_beta   90.00
_cell.angle_gamma   90.00
#
_symmetry.space_group_name_H-M   'P 1'
#
loop_
_entity.id
_entity.type
_entity.pdbx_description
1 polymer ?
#
loop_
_entity_poly.entity_id
_entity_poly.type
_entity_poly.pdbx_seq_one_letter_code
_entity_poly.pdbx_strand_id
1 'polypeptide(L)'
;VTAGYYTAACVFAGSLMRPLGGALADRIGGIRSLLVMYTCASICIAAVGFNLPSAYAALGLFVVAMLSLGAGNGAVFQLVPQRFRKEIGVMTGLIGMAGGIGGFCLTAGLGAIKQSTGDYQLGLWLFASLGVLAWFGLHGVKRRWRTTWGSAAVTAARV
;
A
#
# COMPACT_ATOMS: atom_id res chain seq x y z
N VAL A 1 17.28 -0.29 22.02
CA VAL A 1 15.93 -0.13 22.65
C VAL A 1 15.15 0.99 21.93
N THR A 2 15.74 2.15 21.69
CA THR A 2 15.06 3.33 21.08
C THR A 2 14.55 3.07 19.65
N ALA A 3 15.30 2.33 18.83
CA ALA A 3 14.89 1.99 17.46
C ALA A 3 13.61 1.13 17.42
N GLY A 4 13.44 0.23 18.39
CA GLY A 4 12.24 -0.59 18.50
C GLY A 4 10.97 0.22 18.76
N TYR A 5 11.06 1.26 19.60
CA TYR A 5 9.93 2.15 19.88
C TYR A 5 9.51 2.95 18.64
N TYR A 6 10.48 3.44 17.84
CA TYR A 6 10.18 4.14 16.59
C TYR A 6 9.52 3.21 15.55
N THR A 7 10.02 1.98 15.44
CA THR A 7 9.40 0.97 14.57
C THR A 7 7.98 0.64 15.02
N ALA A 8 7.76 0.43 16.32
CA ALA A 8 6.44 0.17 16.87
C ALA A 8 5.46 1.33 16.62
N ALA A 9 5.92 2.58 16.79
CA ALA A 9 5.13 3.77 16.52
C ALA A 9 4.71 3.86 15.04
N CYS A 10 5.63 3.57 14.10
CA CYS A 10 5.33 3.55 12.67
C CYS A 10 4.27 2.49 12.33
N VAL A 11 4.42 1.27 12.85
CA VAL A 11 3.47 0.16 12.61
C VAL A 11 2.12 0.47 13.23
N PHE A 12 2.09 1.01 14.44
CA PHE A 12 0.86 1.42 15.12
C PHE A 12 0.11 2.50 14.33
N ALA A 13 0.82 3.55 13.90
CA ALA A 13 0.25 4.61 13.08
C ALA A 13 -0.37 4.07 11.77
N GLY A 14 0.35 3.18 11.06
CA GLY A 14 -0.16 2.51 9.87
C GLY A 14 -1.40 1.67 10.14
N SER A 15 -1.44 0.96 11.26
CA SER A 15 -2.59 0.13 11.65
C SER A 15 -3.83 0.96 11.96
N LEU A 16 -3.68 2.08 12.66
CA LEU A 16 -4.78 3.02 12.96
C LEU A 16 -5.36 3.68 11.70
N MET A 17 -4.57 3.85 10.65
CA MET A 17 -5.05 4.45 9.40
C MET A 17 -5.90 3.51 8.53
N ARG A 18 -5.94 2.21 8.81
CA ARG A 18 -6.74 1.24 8.02
C ARG A 18 -8.24 1.59 7.98
N PRO A 19 -8.93 1.83 9.11
CA PRO A 19 -10.35 2.21 9.09
C PRO A 19 -10.59 3.53 8.35
N LEU A 20 -9.71 4.52 8.56
CA LEU A 20 -9.80 5.81 7.90
C LEU A 20 -9.59 5.72 6.39
N GLY A 21 -8.67 4.85 5.96
CA GLY A 21 -8.43 4.56 4.55
C GLY A 21 -9.64 3.91 3.88
N GLY A 22 -10.33 2.99 4.56
CA GLY A 22 -11.59 2.40 4.10
C GLY A 22 -12.68 3.46 3.96
N ALA A 23 -12.89 4.29 4.97
CA ALA A 23 -13.87 5.38 4.93
C ALA A 23 -13.57 6.43 3.83
N LEU A 24 -12.28 6.71 3.58
CA LEU A 24 -11.87 7.59 2.49
C LEU A 24 -12.16 6.93 1.13
N ALA A 25 -11.91 5.62 1.00
CA ALA A 25 -12.20 4.86 -0.19
C ALA A 25 -13.70 4.83 -0.53
N ASP A 26 -14.58 4.84 0.48
CA ASP A 26 -16.03 4.96 0.27
C ASP A 26 -16.42 6.30 -0.35
N ARG A 27 -15.73 7.39 0.02
CA ARG A 27 -16.05 8.74 -0.47
C ARG A 27 -15.48 9.05 -1.85
N ILE A 28 -14.21 8.76 -2.10
CA ILE A 28 -13.51 9.17 -3.34
C ILE A 28 -13.33 8.02 -4.34
N GLY A 29 -13.69 6.79 -3.93
CA GLY A 29 -13.53 5.56 -4.70
C GLY A 29 -12.23 4.83 -4.39
N GLY A 30 -12.31 3.50 -4.18
CA GLY A 30 -11.20 2.68 -3.70
C GLY A 30 -9.95 2.73 -4.58
N ILE A 31 -10.10 2.66 -5.92
CA ILE A 31 -8.94 2.71 -6.83
C ILE A 31 -8.28 4.09 -6.82
N ARG A 32 -9.05 5.18 -6.71
CA ARG A 32 -8.47 6.53 -6.61
C ARG A 32 -7.70 6.70 -5.31
N SER A 33 -8.28 6.24 -4.19
CA SER A 33 -7.61 6.22 -2.89
C SER A 33 -6.29 5.47 -2.96
N LEU A 34 -6.28 4.26 -3.53
CA LEU A 34 -5.06 3.46 -3.69
C LEU A 34 -4.00 4.18 -4.52
N LEU A 35 -4.36 4.80 -5.65
CA LEU A 35 -3.42 5.55 -6.48
C LEU A 35 -2.75 6.68 -5.69
N VAL A 36 -3.52 7.45 -4.91
CA VAL A 36 -2.99 8.53 -4.07
C VAL A 36 -2.06 7.97 -2.99
N MET A 37 -2.47 6.88 -2.30
CA MET A 37 -1.69 6.28 -1.23
C MET A 37 -0.37 5.69 -1.74
N TYR A 38 -0.38 4.98 -2.88
CA TYR A 38 0.85 4.46 -3.48
C TYR A 38 1.78 5.58 -3.95
N THR A 39 1.24 6.67 -4.52
CA THR A 39 2.05 7.84 -4.89
C THR A 39 2.75 8.43 -3.68
N CYS A 40 1.98 8.70 -2.61
CA CYS A 40 2.53 9.27 -1.38
C CYS A 40 3.58 8.36 -0.74
N ALA A 41 3.28 7.06 -0.59
CA ALA A 41 4.21 6.09 -0.01
C ALA A 41 5.49 5.96 -0.83
N SER A 42 5.39 5.85 -2.16
CA SER A 42 6.56 5.73 -3.04
C SER A 42 7.47 6.96 -2.98
N ILE A 43 6.89 8.15 -2.95
CA ILE A 43 7.66 9.41 -2.81
C ILE A 43 8.37 9.45 -1.46
N CYS A 44 7.68 9.14 -0.36
CA CYS A 44 8.27 9.16 0.97
C CYS A 44 9.41 8.13 1.11
N ILE A 45 9.21 6.89 0.63
CA ILE A 45 10.23 5.84 0.68
C ILE A 45 11.43 6.20 -0.19
N ALA A 46 11.20 6.73 -1.40
CA ALA A 46 12.27 7.20 -2.28
C ALA A 46 13.06 8.35 -1.64
N ALA A 47 12.37 9.29 -1.00
CA ALA A 47 13.02 10.42 -0.31
C ALA A 47 13.93 9.96 0.83
N VAL A 48 13.54 8.94 1.59
CA VAL A 48 14.40 8.34 2.64
C VAL A 48 15.64 7.69 2.01
N GLY A 49 15.53 7.12 0.80
CA GLY A 49 16.67 6.54 0.06
C GLY A 49 17.76 7.53 -0.33
N PHE A 50 17.53 8.84 -0.25
CA PHE A 50 18.55 9.87 -0.52
C PHE A 50 19.47 10.21 0.67
N ASN A 51 19.56 9.36 1.71
CA ASN A 51 20.41 9.60 2.89
C ASN A 51 20.18 10.97 3.53
N LEU A 52 19.00 11.16 4.09
CA LEU A 52 18.67 12.41 4.77
C LEU A 52 19.63 12.70 5.93
N PRO A 53 20.09 13.93 6.09
CA PRO A 53 21.03 14.31 7.14
C PRO A 53 20.42 14.21 8.56
N SER A 54 19.08 14.16 8.66
CA SER A 54 18.38 14.08 9.94
C SER A 54 17.62 12.76 10.08
N ALA A 55 17.94 12.00 11.11
CA ALA A 55 17.21 10.77 11.47
C ALA A 55 15.72 11.05 11.78
N TYR A 56 15.39 12.19 12.35
CA TYR A 56 14.01 12.59 12.62
C TYR A 56 13.22 12.88 11.34
N ALA A 57 13.86 13.47 10.33
CA ALA A 57 13.24 13.69 9.02
C ALA A 57 12.95 12.35 8.33
N ALA A 58 13.88 11.41 8.37
CA ALA A 58 13.68 10.05 7.86
C ALA A 58 12.53 9.34 8.61
N LEU A 59 12.49 9.44 9.94
CA LEU A 59 11.40 8.88 10.74
C LEU A 59 10.04 9.50 10.35
N GLY A 60 9.97 10.81 10.20
CA GLY A 60 8.75 11.49 9.77
C GLY A 60 8.24 10.99 8.41
N LEU A 61 9.13 10.81 7.45
CA LEU A 61 8.79 10.26 6.13
C LEU A 61 8.36 8.79 6.22
N PHE A 62 8.98 7.97 7.07
CA PHE A 62 8.53 6.61 7.32
C PHE A 62 7.14 6.56 7.94
N VAL A 63 6.84 7.44 8.91
CA VAL A 63 5.48 7.54 9.50
C VAL A 63 4.46 7.88 8.42
N VAL A 64 4.72 8.88 7.58
CA VAL A 64 3.82 9.26 6.47
C VAL A 64 3.65 8.12 5.47
N ALA A 65 4.73 7.41 5.12
CA ALA A 65 4.67 6.24 4.26
C ALA A 65 3.80 5.14 4.88
N MET A 66 3.97 4.84 6.19
CA MET A 66 3.19 3.83 6.90
C MET A 66 1.72 4.21 7.05
N LEU A 67 1.41 5.49 7.30
CA LEU A 67 0.04 6.00 7.28
C LEU A 67 -0.61 5.80 5.91
N SER A 68 0.11 6.12 4.83
CA SER A 68 -0.37 5.95 3.46
C SER A 68 -0.59 4.48 3.10
N LEU A 69 0.35 3.59 3.41
CA LEU A 69 0.23 2.15 3.16
C LEU A 69 -0.88 1.54 4.02
N GLY A 70 -1.03 1.98 5.28
CA GLY A 70 -2.13 1.57 6.15
C GLY A 70 -3.50 1.96 5.59
N ALA A 71 -3.65 3.20 5.16
CA ALA A 71 -4.86 3.67 4.50
C ALA A 71 -5.13 2.92 3.19
N GLY A 72 -4.10 2.63 2.40
CA GLY A 72 -4.19 1.81 1.19
C GLY A 72 -4.69 0.41 1.48
N ASN A 73 -4.18 -0.22 2.55
CA ASN A 73 -4.66 -1.53 3.00
C ASN A 73 -6.16 -1.49 3.35
N GLY A 74 -6.62 -0.48 4.09
CA GLY A 74 -8.05 -0.27 4.37
C GLY A 74 -8.89 -0.14 3.10
N ALA A 75 -8.40 0.60 2.10
CA ALA A 75 -9.07 0.75 0.82
C ALA A 75 -9.17 -0.57 0.02
N VAL A 76 -8.15 -1.44 0.09
CA VAL A 76 -8.20 -2.78 -0.54
C VAL A 76 -9.29 -3.63 0.09
N PHE A 77 -9.33 -3.73 1.44
CA PHE A 77 -10.35 -4.52 2.13
C PHE A 77 -11.77 -3.97 1.96
N GLN A 78 -11.93 -2.68 1.72
CA GLN A 78 -13.21 -2.06 1.38
C GLN A 78 -13.67 -2.43 -0.04
N LEU A 79 -12.75 -2.58 -1.01
CA LEU A 79 -13.07 -2.97 -2.37
C LEU A 79 -13.54 -4.44 -2.50
N VAL A 80 -13.08 -5.33 -1.62
CA VAL A 80 -13.40 -6.76 -1.67
C VAL A 80 -14.91 -7.02 -1.60
N PRO A 81 -15.66 -6.56 -0.59
CA PRO A 81 -17.09 -6.82 -0.50
C PRO A 81 -17.88 -6.13 -1.62
N GLN A 82 -17.39 -5.06 -2.18
CA GLN A 82 -18.05 -4.40 -3.31
C GLN A 82 -17.96 -5.21 -4.60
N ARG A 83 -16.88 -5.97 -4.79
CA ARG A 83 -16.60 -6.69 -6.03
C ARG A 83 -16.84 -8.20 -5.95
N PHE A 84 -16.65 -8.79 -4.78
CA PHE A 84 -16.66 -10.24 -4.58
C PHE A 84 -17.62 -10.66 -3.46
N ARG A 85 -18.89 -10.23 -3.54
CA ARG A 85 -19.90 -10.45 -2.49
C ARG A 85 -20.09 -11.94 -2.13
N LYS A 86 -20.05 -12.84 -3.13
CA LYS A 86 -20.24 -14.29 -2.92
C LYS A 86 -18.98 -14.97 -2.38
N GLU A 87 -17.81 -14.40 -2.60
CA GLU A 87 -16.51 -15.02 -2.36
C GLU A 87 -15.64 -14.20 -1.39
N ILE A 88 -16.28 -13.38 -0.52
CA ILE A 88 -15.59 -12.45 0.39
C ILE A 88 -14.51 -13.15 1.20
N GLY A 89 -14.82 -14.33 1.78
CA GLY A 89 -13.87 -15.07 2.62
C GLY A 89 -12.62 -15.50 1.85
N VAL A 90 -12.80 -16.08 0.68
CA VAL A 90 -11.69 -16.54 -0.18
C VAL A 90 -10.82 -15.36 -0.62
N MET A 91 -11.46 -14.28 -1.10
CA MET A 91 -10.72 -13.09 -1.58
C MET A 91 -9.99 -12.38 -0.46
N THR A 92 -10.59 -12.27 0.72
CA THR A 92 -9.94 -11.71 1.91
C THR A 92 -8.73 -12.56 2.32
N GLY A 93 -8.88 -13.90 2.30
CA GLY A 93 -7.79 -14.83 2.57
C GLY A 93 -6.63 -14.71 1.57
N LEU A 94 -6.93 -14.64 0.27
CA LEU A 94 -5.93 -14.44 -0.79
C LEU A 94 -5.15 -13.12 -0.63
N ILE A 95 -5.85 -12.04 -0.31
CA ILE A 95 -5.21 -10.73 -0.07
C ILE A 95 -4.31 -10.78 1.17
N GLY A 96 -4.80 -11.41 2.25
CA GLY A 96 -4.00 -11.61 3.47
C GLY A 96 -2.75 -12.45 3.23
N MET A 97 -2.89 -13.55 2.49
CA MET A 97 -1.77 -14.41 2.08
C MET A 97 -0.75 -13.64 1.23
N ALA A 98 -1.19 -12.92 0.21
CA ALA A 98 -0.32 -12.12 -0.64
C ALA A 98 0.42 -11.04 0.16
N GLY A 99 -0.28 -10.40 1.13
CA GLY A 99 0.32 -9.44 2.04
C GLY A 99 1.39 -10.06 2.95
N GLY A 100 1.13 -11.25 3.48
CA GLY A 100 2.09 -11.99 4.32
C GLY A 100 3.34 -12.40 3.54
N ILE A 101 3.16 -13.02 2.36
CA ILE A 101 4.28 -13.41 1.49
C ILE A 101 5.07 -12.16 1.05
N GLY A 102 4.38 -11.10 0.62
CA GLY A 102 5.03 -9.86 0.21
C GLY A 102 5.82 -9.23 1.34
N GLY A 103 5.26 -9.14 2.55
CA GLY A 103 5.96 -8.62 3.72
C GLY A 103 7.21 -9.43 4.08
N PHE A 104 7.12 -10.77 4.05
CA PHE A 104 8.28 -11.63 4.27
C PHE A 104 9.37 -11.42 3.21
N CYS A 105 9.01 -11.45 1.92
CA CYS A 105 9.96 -11.27 0.83
C CYS A 105 10.64 -9.89 0.87
N LEU A 106 9.88 -8.84 1.19
CA LEU A 106 10.41 -7.49 1.28
C LEU A 106 11.39 -7.33 2.46
N THR A 107 11.06 -7.86 3.62
CA THR A 107 11.94 -7.78 4.80
C THR A 107 13.20 -8.64 4.64
N ALA A 108 13.06 -9.86 4.12
CA ALA A 108 14.19 -10.74 3.83
C ALA A 108 15.11 -10.14 2.74
N GLY A 109 14.50 -9.60 1.67
CA GLY A 109 15.24 -8.92 0.60
C GLY A 109 16.00 -7.69 1.08
N LEU A 110 15.38 -6.85 1.93
CA LEU A 110 16.05 -5.69 2.52
C LEU A 110 17.23 -6.10 3.41
N GLY A 111 17.07 -7.17 4.17
CA GLY A 111 18.14 -7.74 4.98
C GLY A 111 19.31 -8.25 4.15
N ALA A 112 19.02 -8.99 3.07
CA ALA A 112 20.04 -9.50 2.14
C ALA A 112 20.78 -8.37 1.42
N ILE A 113 20.08 -7.33 0.97
CA ILE A 113 20.70 -6.15 0.35
C ILE A 113 21.64 -5.47 1.33
N LYS A 114 21.21 -5.25 2.58
CA LYS A 114 22.08 -4.65 3.58
C LYS A 114 23.33 -5.47 3.84
N GLN A 115 23.21 -6.81 3.88
CA GLN A 115 24.36 -7.69 4.08
C GLN A 115 25.37 -7.62 2.92
N SER A 116 24.89 -7.45 1.68
CA SER A 116 25.74 -7.42 0.49
C SER A 116 26.31 -6.05 0.18
N THR A 117 25.55 -4.98 0.41
CA THR A 117 25.94 -3.59 0.07
C THR A 117 26.39 -2.76 1.25
N GLY A 118 26.11 -3.21 2.49
CA GLY A 118 26.36 -2.45 3.72
C GLY A 118 25.34 -1.35 4.00
N ASP A 119 24.42 -1.06 3.07
CA ASP A 119 23.45 0.04 3.16
C ASP A 119 22.02 -0.40 2.82
N TYR A 120 21.04 0.36 3.25
CA TYR A 120 19.63 0.16 2.95
C TYR A 120 19.14 0.90 1.71
N GLN A 121 19.92 1.80 1.15
CA GLN A 121 19.50 2.70 0.06
C GLN A 121 18.92 1.94 -1.14
N LEU A 122 19.66 0.97 -1.64
CA LEU A 122 19.24 0.17 -2.79
C LEU A 122 17.89 -0.52 -2.53
N GLY A 123 17.70 -1.04 -1.32
CA GLY A 123 16.45 -1.68 -0.91
C GLY A 123 15.27 -0.70 -0.87
N LEU A 124 15.49 0.51 -0.37
CA LEU A 124 14.45 1.55 -0.35
C LEU A 124 14.08 1.99 -1.76
N TRP A 125 15.05 2.14 -2.67
CA TRP A 125 14.79 2.44 -4.08
C TRP A 125 14.00 1.32 -4.78
N LEU A 126 14.34 0.08 -4.50
CA LEU A 126 13.59 -1.08 -5.02
C LEU A 126 12.14 -1.08 -4.47
N PHE A 127 11.93 -0.77 -3.21
CA PHE A 127 10.59 -0.69 -2.63
C PHE A 127 9.77 0.46 -3.24
N ALA A 128 10.38 1.61 -3.43
CA ALA A 128 9.75 2.73 -4.11
C ALA A 128 9.37 2.36 -5.56
N SER A 129 10.24 1.67 -6.27
CA SER A 129 9.97 1.21 -7.64
C SER A 129 8.83 0.19 -7.72
N LEU A 130 8.72 -0.74 -6.75
CA LEU A 130 7.57 -1.65 -6.63
C LEU A 130 6.27 -0.89 -6.41
N GLY A 131 6.29 0.17 -5.58
CA GLY A 131 5.13 1.05 -5.39
C GLY A 131 4.70 1.74 -6.69
N VAL A 132 5.66 2.21 -7.48
CA VAL A 132 5.41 2.80 -8.81
C VAL A 132 4.87 1.75 -9.79
N LEU A 133 5.41 0.55 -9.81
CA LEU A 133 4.89 -0.56 -10.64
C LEU A 133 3.46 -0.91 -10.26
N ALA A 134 3.15 -0.99 -8.95
CA ALA A 134 1.80 -1.21 -8.48
C ALA A 134 0.84 -0.08 -8.91
N TRP A 135 1.32 1.17 -8.90
CA TRP A 135 0.56 2.33 -9.39
C TRP A 135 0.20 2.20 -10.87
N PHE A 136 1.15 1.83 -11.74
CA PHE A 136 0.89 1.58 -13.16
C PHE A 136 -0.08 0.41 -13.36
N GLY A 137 0.09 -0.68 -12.61
CA GLY A 137 -0.83 -1.83 -12.61
C GLY A 137 -2.27 -1.41 -12.27
N LEU A 138 -2.44 -0.61 -11.21
CA LEU A 138 -3.76 -0.07 -10.81
C LEU A 138 -4.35 0.84 -11.88
N HIS A 139 -3.54 1.64 -12.56
CA HIS A 139 -4.01 2.51 -13.64
C HIS A 139 -4.54 1.70 -14.83
N GLY A 140 -3.85 0.61 -15.17
CA GLY A 140 -4.30 -0.34 -16.19
C GLY A 140 -5.61 -1.05 -15.81
N VAL A 141 -5.70 -1.53 -14.57
CA VAL A 141 -6.91 -2.17 -14.02
C VAL A 141 -8.08 -1.19 -14.00
N LYS A 142 -7.86 0.08 -13.61
CA LYS A 142 -8.90 1.12 -13.62
C LYS A 142 -9.52 1.30 -15.01
N ARG A 143 -8.70 1.32 -16.07
CA ARG A 143 -9.20 1.42 -17.47
C ARG A 143 -10.06 0.21 -17.82
N ARG A 144 -9.59 -1.00 -17.52
CA ARG A 144 -10.29 -2.25 -17.80
C ARG A 144 -11.60 -2.38 -17.01
N TRP A 145 -11.62 -1.98 -15.75
CA TRP A 145 -12.82 -2.05 -14.92
C TRP A 145 -13.90 -1.06 -15.33
N ARG A 146 -13.54 0.08 -15.89
CA ARG A 146 -14.52 1.02 -16.46
C ARG A 146 -15.21 0.48 -17.72
N THR A 147 -14.51 -0.28 -18.53
CA THR A 147 -15.05 -0.83 -19.79
C THR A 147 -15.83 -2.12 -19.61
N THR A 148 -15.39 -3.01 -18.70
CA THR A 148 -16.01 -4.33 -18.53
C THR A 148 -17.10 -4.39 -17.48
N TRP A 149 -17.07 -3.53 -16.45
CA TRP A 149 -17.95 -3.61 -15.27
C TRP A 149 -18.93 -2.44 -15.15
N GLY A 150 -18.66 -1.32 -15.82
CA GLY A 150 -19.57 -0.18 -15.90
C GLY A 150 -20.82 -0.50 -16.74
N SER A 151 -20.67 -1.32 -17.76
CA SER A 151 -21.79 -1.78 -18.61
C SER A 151 -22.73 -2.74 -17.87
N ALA A 152 -22.22 -3.63 -17.04
CA ALA A 152 -23.03 -4.59 -16.27
C ALA A 152 -23.89 -3.89 -15.20
N ALA A 153 -23.37 -2.85 -14.54
CA ALA A 153 -24.12 -2.09 -13.54
C ALA A 153 -25.26 -1.27 -14.18
N VAL A 154 -25.05 -0.73 -15.37
CA VAL A 154 -26.09 0.01 -16.13
C VAL A 154 -27.18 -0.93 -16.62
N THR A 155 -26.84 -2.16 -17.00
CA THR A 155 -27.83 -3.17 -17.44
C THR A 155 -28.66 -3.67 -16.26
N ALA A 156 -28.07 -3.87 -15.08
CA ALA A 156 -28.79 -4.28 -13.87
C ALA A 156 -29.73 -3.20 -13.29
N ALA A 157 -29.45 -1.93 -13.55
CA ALA A 157 -30.31 -0.82 -13.12
C ALA A 157 -31.51 -0.58 -14.05
N ARG A 158 -31.62 -1.31 -15.18
CA ARG A 158 -32.71 -1.22 -16.15
C ARG A 158 -33.72 -2.38 -16.07
N VAL A 159 -33.55 -3.28 -15.10
CA VAL A 159 -34.48 -4.36 -14.76
C VAL A 159 -35.09 -4.09 -13.39
#